data_ef2300a302f559aa4be96b554f130370
#
_entry.id   ef2300a302f559aa4be96b554f130370
#
_cell.length_a   1.000
_cell.length_b   1.000
_cell.length_c   1.000
_cell.angle_alpha   90.00
_cell.angle_beta   90.00
_cell.angle_gamma   90.00
#
_symmetry.space_group_name_H-M   'P 1'
#
loop_
_entity.id
_entity.type
_entity.pdbx_description
1 polymer ?
#
loop_
_entity_poly.entity_id
_entity_poly.type
_entity_poly.pdbx_seq_one_letter_code
_entity_poly.pdbx_strand_id
1 'polypeptide(L)'
;MSRFPSNFIPQKLKFDVIDSYIIKSIKVSLLQFNVPLCYYNQSTNHKKIKIVAKLVTNYQKDKHTICFNFQEDVDANKEKFMVFLQGGPGFPSVLPTSKNDPSFLEPLLKRDYAVLFLDQRGTGLSTPIDTKFLVNNFQNASQQFEYIKNFRADSIIFDCETIKNSLIPDQKWSVLGQSFGGFCSVTYLSFFPESLKQVLVTGGIPPLGMTADDVYKSTYKITREFNERYYKRYPLDVSRVNYIVSKIDQSDIVLPNGGKLTSERFQHLGLTFGGNGGIDKLHGLILKIYQDLKTTESISYGTLATIQDYLGFETNILYFLFQEAIYCGGKGSFSDWSAFRNKPDDFKITSSDSGQNKDSKFYFTGEMVYPSMINDYSELTQLKELAELIHNYKDWSTLYDLDKIKKNTFDIVPIVAATYYEDQYVTFENCEIVKRNYLKDSLRQYITNEYFHNGLRVGSEKVLNRLFELLESDNV
;
A
#
# COMPACT_ATOMS: atom_id res chain seq x y z
N MET A 1 -20.71 6.15 -18.69
CA MET A 1 -21.50 5.26 -17.79
C MET A 1 -20.52 4.46 -16.96
N SER A 2 -20.61 4.56 -15.63
CA SER A 2 -19.74 3.82 -14.71
C SER A 2 -19.93 2.32 -14.95
N ARG A 3 -18.84 1.59 -15.17
CA ARG A 3 -18.87 0.11 -15.19
C ARG A 3 -18.84 -0.45 -13.77
N PHE A 4 -19.71 0.03 -12.91
CA PHE A 4 -20.03 -0.67 -11.68
C PHE A 4 -20.97 -1.81 -12.05
N PRO A 5 -20.79 -3.05 -11.55
CA PRO A 5 -21.76 -4.09 -11.77
C PRO A 5 -23.06 -3.68 -11.08
N SER A 6 -23.97 -3.07 -11.86
CA SER A 6 -25.26 -2.52 -11.38
C SER A 6 -26.14 -3.57 -10.68
N ASN A 7 -25.77 -4.84 -10.72
CA ASN A 7 -26.45 -5.99 -10.14
C ASN A 7 -25.53 -6.84 -9.26
N PHE A 8 -24.47 -6.27 -8.66
CA PHE A 8 -23.68 -7.02 -7.69
C PHE A 8 -24.53 -7.28 -6.44
N ILE A 9 -24.78 -8.55 -6.18
CA ILE A 9 -25.41 -9.00 -4.94
C ILE A 9 -24.33 -9.80 -4.19
N PRO A 10 -23.93 -9.36 -2.99
CA PRO A 10 -22.95 -10.09 -2.19
C PRO A 10 -23.47 -11.51 -1.92
N GLN A 11 -22.71 -12.51 -2.32
CA GLN A 11 -23.07 -13.90 -2.07
C GLN A 11 -22.61 -14.30 -0.67
N LYS A 12 -23.45 -15.04 0.06
CA LYS A 12 -23.01 -15.72 1.27
C LYS A 12 -22.22 -16.95 0.85
N LEU A 13 -20.89 -16.90 1.02
CA LEU A 13 -20.00 -18.00 0.69
C LEU A 13 -19.85 -18.95 1.89
N LYS A 14 -19.66 -20.23 1.61
CA LYS A 14 -19.03 -21.14 2.55
C LYS A 14 -17.54 -20.80 2.62
N PHE A 15 -16.98 -20.88 3.79
CA PHE A 15 -15.55 -20.66 4.04
C PHE A 15 -15.01 -21.76 4.95
N ASP A 16 -13.71 -21.98 4.91
CA ASP A 16 -13.01 -22.95 5.74
C ASP A 16 -12.21 -22.21 6.81
N VAL A 17 -12.27 -22.70 8.04
CA VAL A 17 -11.30 -22.32 9.09
C VAL A 17 -10.11 -23.23 8.91
N ILE A 18 -9.05 -22.73 8.24
CA ILE A 18 -7.89 -23.54 7.87
C ILE A 18 -6.89 -23.70 9.01
N ASP A 19 -6.93 -22.79 9.99
CA ASP A 19 -6.16 -22.89 11.23
C ASP A 19 -6.79 -22.04 12.31
N SER A 20 -6.59 -22.41 13.58
CA SER A 20 -7.00 -21.60 14.73
C SER A 20 -6.08 -21.87 15.91
N TYR A 21 -5.48 -20.84 16.48
CA TYR A 21 -4.54 -20.99 17.59
C TYR A 21 -4.63 -19.80 18.54
N ILE A 22 -4.12 -20.05 19.75
CA ILE A 22 -4.00 -19.03 20.79
C ILE A 22 -2.52 -18.74 20.99
N ILE A 23 -2.18 -17.47 20.92
CA ILE A 23 -0.82 -17.00 21.20
C ILE A 23 -0.87 -15.84 22.19
N LYS A 24 -0.23 -16.04 23.36
CA LYS A 24 -0.30 -15.10 24.48
C LYS A 24 -1.76 -14.82 24.88
N SER A 25 -2.28 -13.63 24.62
CA SER A 25 -3.62 -13.20 25.03
C SER A 25 -4.56 -12.95 23.84
N ILE A 26 -4.21 -13.47 22.66
CA ILE A 26 -5.06 -13.37 21.46
C ILE A 26 -5.37 -14.76 20.90
N LYS A 27 -6.56 -14.87 20.31
CA LYS A 27 -6.94 -16.00 19.44
C LYS A 27 -6.89 -15.52 18.02
N VAL A 28 -6.25 -16.31 17.16
CA VAL A 28 -6.12 -16.05 15.71
C VAL A 28 -6.80 -17.20 14.99
N SER A 29 -7.73 -16.89 14.09
CA SER A 29 -8.39 -17.86 13.21
C SER A 29 -8.16 -17.49 11.75
N LEU A 30 -7.62 -18.41 10.97
CA LEU A 30 -7.36 -18.24 9.54
C LEU A 30 -8.56 -18.75 8.74
N LEU A 31 -9.18 -17.86 7.98
CA LEU A 31 -10.39 -18.10 7.21
C LEU A 31 -10.06 -18.08 5.72
N GLN A 32 -10.46 -19.10 4.98
CA GLN A 32 -10.27 -19.20 3.54
C GLN A 32 -11.60 -19.12 2.82
N PHE A 33 -11.70 -18.20 1.88
CA PHE A 33 -12.86 -17.98 1.01
C PHE A 33 -12.47 -18.24 -0.44
N ASN A 34 -13.40 -18.82 -1.22
CA ASN A 34 -13.25 -18.97 -2.66
C ASN A 34 -14.13 -17.93 -3.35
N VAL A 35 -13.53 -16.83 -3.78
CA VAL A 35 -14.21 -15.69 -4.40
C VAL A 35 -14.06 -15.70 -5.93
N PRO A 36 -14.97 -15.04 -6.69
CA PRO A 36 -14.78 -14.87 -8.12
C PRO A 36 -13.50 -14.13 -8.46
N LEU A 37 -12.79 -14.56 -9.51
CA LEU A 37 -11.68 -13.79 -10.06
C LEU A 37 -12.17 -12.42 -10.57
N CYS A 38 -13.28 -12.42 -11.32
CA CYS A 38 -13.86 -11.22 -11.92
C CYS A 38 -15.31 -11.03 -11.47
N TYR A 39 -15.62 -9.86 -10.95
CA TYR A 39 -16.99 -9.51 -10.54
C TYR A 39 -17.80 -8.82 -11.64
N TYR A 40 -17.16 -8.35 -12.71
CA TYR A 40 -17.78 -7.56 -13.79
C TYR A 40 -18.38 -8.40 -14.91
N ASN A 41 -17.95 -9.66 -15.04
CA ASN A 41 -18.39 -10.51 -16.13
C ASN A 41 -18.89 -11.86 -15.58
N GLN A 42 -20.20 -12.06 -15.62
CA GLN A 42 -20.82 -13.30 -15.14
C GLN A 42 -20.40 -14.53 -15.94
N SER A 43 -20.04 -14.39 -17.23
CA SER A 43 -19.60 -15.52 -18.08
C SER A 43 -18.19 -16.04 -17.70
N THR A 44 -17.36 -15.21 -17.05
CA THR A 44 -16.02 -15.60 -16.55
C THR A 44 -16.04 -15.90 -15.05
N ASN A 45 -17.19 -15.84 -14.41
CA ASN A 45 -17.36 -16.04 -12.95
C ASN A 45 -17.06 -17.48 -12.47
N HIS A 46 -16.76 -18.40 -13.40
CA HIS A 46 -16.35 -19.76 -13.07
C HIS A 46 -14.93 -19.87 -12.49
N LYS A 47 -14.04 -18.91 -12.80
CA LYS A 47 -12.70 -18.86 -12.24
C LYS A 47 -12.76 -18.25 -10.85
N LYS A 48 -12.35 -19.01 -9.85
CA LYS A 48 -12.25 -18.58 -8.46
C LYS A 48 -10.80 -18.46 -8.03
N ILE A 49 -10.57 -17.56 -7.09
CA ILE A 49 -9.31 -17.42 -6.37
C ILE A 49 -9.55 -17.56 -4.87
N LYS A 50 -8.51 -17.91 -4.14
CA LYS A 50 -8.55 -18.02 -2.68
C LYS A 50 -8.21 -16.69 -2.07
N ILE A 51 -9.01 -16.26 -1.10
CA ILE A 51 -8.75 -15.13 -0.23
C ILE A 51 -8.65 -15.64 1.20
N VAL A 52 -7.60 -15.24 1.90
CA VAL A 52 -7.40 -15.59 3.30
C VAL A 52 -7.55 -14.33 4.16
N ALA A 53 -8.29 -14.48 5.23
CA ALA A 53 -8.44 -13.45 6.25
C ALA A 53 -8.07 -14.02 7.63
N LYS A 54 -7.44 -13.21 8.47
CA LYS A 54 -6.96 -13.57 9.80
C LYS A 54 -7.83 -12.83 10.82
N LEU A 55 -8.77 -13.54 11.43
CA LEU A 55 -9.60 -12.96 12.49
C LEU A 55 -8.86 -13.03 13.82
N VAL A 56 -8.69 -11.88 14.48
CA VAL A 56 -8.01 -11.76 15.76
C VAL A 56 -8.97 -11.22 16.80
N THR A 57 -9.09 -11.94 17.92
CA THR A 57 -9.93 -11.58 19.06
C THR A 57 -9.13 -11.65 20.36
N ASN A 58 -9.60 -10.95 21.40
CA ASN A 58 -9.08 -11.12 22.75
C ASN A 58 -9.35 -12.55 23.24
N TYR A 59 -8.35 -13.17 23.86
CA TYR A 59 -8.50 -14.44 24.55
C TYR A 59 -8.37 -14.24 26.06
N GLN A 60 -9.42 -14.61 26.80
CA GLN A 60 -9.42 -14.62 28.25
C GLN A 60 -9.26 -16.04 28.77
N LYS A 61 -8.20 -16.26 29.55
CA LYS A 61 -7.80 -17.59 30.05
C LYS A 61 -8.81 -18.24 31.02
N ASP A 62 -9.71 -17.46 31.60
CA ASP A 62 -10.63 -17.90 32.65
C ASP A 62 -11.92 -18.59 32.16
N LYS A 63 -12.11 -18.68 30.84
CA LYS A 63 -13.11 -19.55 30.24
C LYS A 63 -12.52 -20.94 30.16
N HIS A 64 -12.91 -21.81 31.09
CA HIS A 64 -12.39 -23.17 31.33
C HIS A 64 -12.42 -24.16 30.14
N THR A 65 -12.79 -23.75 28.97
CA THR A 65 -12.79 -24.59 27.77
C THR A 65 -12.07 -23.84 26.68
N ILE A 66 -10.97 -24.44 26.15
CA ILE A 66 -10.41 -24.03 24.87
C ILE A 66 -11.46 -24.35 23.81
N CYS A 67 -12.40 -23.46 23.63
CA CYS A 67 -13.43 -23.61 22.60
C CYS A 67 -12.88 -22.99 21.31
N PHE A 68 -12.55 -23.85 20.35
CA PHE A 68 -12.22 -23.41 18.99
C PHE A 68 -13.50 -23.25 18.15
N ASN A 69 -14.65 -22.99 18.81
CA ASN A 69 -15.89 -22.70 18.09
C ASN A 69 -15.79 -21.31 17.46
N PHE A 70 -15.47 -21.28 16.18
CA PHE A 70 -15.36 -20.04 15.41
C PHE A 70 -16.69 -19.24 15.40
N GLN A 71 -17.83 -19.91 15.34
CA GLN A 71 -19.12 -19.23 15.31
C GLN A 71 -19.40 -18.45 16.60
N GLU A 72 -18.99 -18.97 17.75
CA GLU A 72 -19.09 -18.24 19.02
C GLU A 72 -18.25 -16.96 19.04
N ASP A 73 -17.05 -17.00 18.42
CA ASP A 73 -16.20 -15.79 18.30
C ASP A 73 -16.86 -14.74 17.42
N VAL A 74 -17.49 -15.15 16.30
CA VAL A 74 -18.21 -14.23 15.43
C VAL A 74 -19.43 -13.63 16.14
N ASP A 75 -20.24 -14.47 16.78
CA ASP A 75 -21.48 -14.03 17.44
C ASP A 75 -21.20 -13.09 18.63
N ALA A 76 -20.13 -13.35 19.38
CA ALA A 76 -19.72 -12.51 20.51
C ALA A 76 -19.21 -11.12 20.08
N ASN A 77 -18.71 -11.00 18.86
CA ASN A 77 -18.05 -9.76 18.38
C ASN A 77 -18.78 -9.11 17.20
N LYS A 78 -19.92 -9.63 16.74
CA LYS A 78 -20.60 -9.23 15.50
C LYS A 78 -20.86 -7.71 15.36
N GLU A 79 -20.99 -6.99 16.44
CA GLU A 79 -21.23 -5.53 16.44
C GLU A 79 -19.95 -4.71 16.38
N LYS A 80 -18.78 -5.32 16.64
CA LYS A 80 -17.47 -4.67 16.71
C LYS A 80 -16.44 -5.31 15.82
N PHE A 81 -16.81 -5.66 14.58
CA PHE A 81 -15.85 -6.07 13.57
C PHE A 81 -15.15 -4.87 12.95
N MET A 82 -13.83 -5.01 12.76
CA MET A 82 -13.02 -4.06 12.02
C MET A 82 -12.16 -4.81 11.00
N VAL A 83 -12.36 -4.53 9.71
CA VAL A 83 -11.46 -5.03 8.67
C VAL A 83 -10.28 -4.08 8.52
N PHE A 84 -9.06 -4.63 8.56
CA PHE A 84 -7.84 -3.91 8.26
C PHE A 84 -7.45 -4.13 6.80
N LEU A 85 -7.30 -3.03 6.05
CA LEU A 85 -6.86 -3.00 4.67
C LEU A 85 -5.42 -2.48 4.60
N GLN A 86 -4.52 -3.39 4.17
CA GLN A 86 -3.09 -3.12 4.07
C GLN A 86 -2.79 -2.18 2.91
N GLY A 87 -1.72 -1.41 3.05
CA GLY A 87 -1.16 -0.55 2.00
C GLY A 87 -0.38 -1.32 0.93
N GLY A 88 0.30 -0.59 0.11
CA GLY A 88 1.05 -1.04 -1.05
C GLY A 88 0.65 -0.21 -2.26
N PRO A 89 0.09 -0.81 -3.33
CA PRO A 89 -0.64 -2.09 -3.45
C PRO A 89 0.24 -3.34 -3.39
N GLY A 90 -0.36 -4.50 -3.13
CA GLY A 90 0.31 -5.78 -3.31
C GLY A 90 1.11 -6.31 -2.10
N PHE A 91 0.98 -5.70 -0.93
CA PHE A 91 1.60 -6.22 0.29
C PHE A 91 0.62 -7.06 1.12
N PRO A 92 1.11 -8.16 1.73
CA PRO A 92 0.28 -8.97 2.63
C PRO A 92 -0.02 -8.22 3.93
N SER A 93 -1.11 -8.57 4.57
CA SER A 93 -1.36 -8.16 5.94
C SER A 93 -0.50 -8.98 6.91
N VAL A 94 -0.17 -8.39 8.06
CA VAL A 94 0.62 -9.05 9.09
C VAL A 94 -0.11 -10.30 9.62
N LEU A 95 0.63 -11.36 9.93
CA LEU A 95 0.15 -12.47 10.76
C LEU A 95 0.50 -12.13 12.22
N PRO A 96 -0.46 -11.78 13.08
CA PRO A 96 -0.17 -11.33 14.42
C PRO A 96 0.50 -12.39 15.29
N THR A 97 1.57 -12.00 16.00
CA THR A 97 2.30 -12.89 16.92
C THR A 97 2.08 -12.52 18.38
N SER A 98 1.41 -11.40 18.64
CA SER A 98 0.97 -10.93 19.94
C SER A 98 -0.03 -9.79 19.78
N LYS A 99 -0.66 -9.34 20.89
CA LYS A 99 -1.52 -8.15 20.84
C LYS A 99 -0.80 -6.86 20.44
N ASN A 100 0.55 -6.80 20.54
CA ASN A 100 1.36 -5.65 20.17
C ASN A 100 2.04 -5.81 18.79
N ASP A 101 1.69 -6.85 18.05
CA ASP A 101 2.24 -7.11 16.73
C ASP A 101 1.10 -7.46 15.75
N PRO A 102 0.73 -6.52 14.89
CA PRO A 102 1.28 -5.17 14.70
C PRO A 102 0.92 -4.22 15.86
N SER A 103 1.72 -3.16 16.06
CA SER A 103 1.60 -2.22 17.17
C SER A 103 0.21 -1.61 17.35
N PHE A 104 -0.55 -1.45 16.28
CA PHE A 104 -1.90 -0.88 16.28
C PHE A 104 -3.01 -1.89 16.67
N LEU A 105 -2.69 -3.17 16.85
CA LEU A 105 -3.68 -4.18 17.20
C LEU A 105 -4.17 -4.01 18.65
N GLU A 106 -3.28 -3.76 19.61
CA GLU A 106 -3.67 -3.63 21.02
C GLU A 106 -4.65 -2.49 21.27
N PRO A 107 -4.48 -1.26 20.73
CA PRO A 107 -5.47 -0.20 20.86
C PRO A 107 -6.86 -0.55 20.33
N LEU A 108 -6.95 -1.42 19.31
CA LEU A 108 -8.23 -1.91 18.78
C LEU A 108 -8.85 -2.97 19.69
N LEU A 109 -8.04 -3.92 20.15
CA LEU A 109 -8.49 -4.97 21.08
C LEU A 109 -8.94 -4.39 22.43
N LYS A 110 -8.31 -3.33 22.94
CA LYS A 110 -8.74 -2.59 24.14
C LYS A 110 -10.13 -1.94 23.97
N ARG A 111 -10.59 -1.75 22.74
CA ARG A 111 -11.92 -1.24 22.39
C ARG A 111 -12.90 -2.35 22.00
N ASP A 112 -12.52 -3.59 22.30
CA ASP A 112 -13.29 -4.82 22.01
C ASP A 112 -13.55 -5.08 20.51
N TYR A 113 -12.70 -4.56 19.61
CA TYR A 113 -12.82 -4.92 18.21
C TYR A 113 -12.30 -6.34 17.95
N ALA A 114 -13.07 -7.12 17.20
CA ALA A 114 -12.56 -8.26 16.47
C ALA A 114 -11.92 -7.73 15.16
N VAL A 115 -10.63 -7.94 15.00
CA VAL A 115 -9.89 -7.36 13.88
C VAL A 115 -9.65 -8.42 12.79
N LEU A 116 -10.16 -8.16 11.60
CA LEU A 116 -9.99 -9.02 10.43
C LEU A 116 -8.87 -8.47 9.55
N PHE A 117 -7.71 -9.09 9.58
CA PHE A 117 -6.58 -8.78 8.70
C PHE A 117 -6.78 -9.49 7.37
N LEU A 118 -7.10 -8.76 6.32
CA LEU A 118 -7.31 -9.32 4.99
C LEU A 118 -6.00 -9.40 4.21
N ASP A 119 -5.60 -10.61 3.80
CA ASP A 119 -4.66 -10.74 2.69
C ASP A 119 -5.44 -10.45 1.41
N GLN A 120 -5.26 -9.24 0.89
CA GLN A 120 -5.92 -8.81 -0.34
C GLN A 120 -5.57 -9.77 -1.48
N ARG A 121 -6.41 -9.83 -2.51
CA ARG A 121 -6.16 -10.69 -3.67
C ARG A 121 -4.74 -10.47 -4.23
N GLY A 122 -4.04 -11.55 -4.50
CA GLY A 122 -2.64 -11.52 -4.98
C GLY A 122 -1.57 -11.45 -3.89
N THR A 123 -1.95 -11.45 -2.60
CA THR A 123 -1.00 -11.24 -1.49
C THR A 123 -1.04 -12.33 -0.43
N GLY A 124 0.04 -12.50 0.29
CA GLY A 124 0.15 -13.31 1.50
C GLY A 124 -0.31 -14.76 1.31
N LEU A 125 -1.25 -15.18 2.17
CA LEU A 125 -1.84 -16.52 2.14
C LEU A 125 -2.99 -16.66 1.13
N SER A 126 -3.46 -15.55 0.55
CA SER A 126 -4.38 -15.54 -0.60
C SER A 126 -3.68 -16.09 -1.84
N THR A 127 -4.44 -16.35 -2.93
CA THR A 127 -3.80 -16.81 -4.19
C THR A 127 -2.69 -15.85 -4.57
N PRO A 128 -1.41 -16.26 -4.50
CA PRO A 128 -0.29 -15.36 -4.67
C PRO A 128 -0.10 -14.96 -6.13
N ILE A 129 0.48 -13.78 -6.33
CA ILE A 129 0.94 -13.29 -7.63
C ILE A 129 2.43 -13.02 -7.54
N ASP A 130 3.21 -13.77 -8.28
CA ASP A 130 4.62 -13.56 -8.54
C ASP A 130 4.94 -13.75 -10.03
N THR A 131 6.12 -13.41 -10.44
CA THR A 131 6.58 -13.50 -11.84
C THR A 131 6.50 -14.92 -12.35
N LYS A 132 6.96 -15.89 -11.56
CA LYS A 132 6.94 -17.31 -11.92
C LYS A 132 5.51 -17.82 -12.15
N PHE A 133 4.57 -17.42 -11.29
CA PHE A 133 3.16 -17.77 -11.46
C PHE A 133 2.62 -17.21 -12.78
N LEU A 134 2.87 -15.94 -13.08
CA LEU A 134 2.37 -15.30 -14.30
C LEU A 134 2.95 -15.94 -15.55
N VAL A 135 4.26 -16.17 -15.59
CA VAL A 135 4.94 -16.75 -16.76
C VAL A 135 4.53 -18.21 -17.00
N ASN A 136 4.35 -18.98 -15.94
CA ASN A 136 4.03 -20.41 -16.09
C ASN A 136 2.54 -20.69 -16.40
N ASN A 137 1.64 -19.78 -16.04
CA ASN A 137 0.20 -20.02 -16.20
C ASN A 137 -0.43 -19.29 -17.38
N PHE A 138 0.30 -18.37 -18.04
CA PHE A 138 -0.21 -17.57 -19.14
C PHE A 138 0.78 -17.52 -20.30
N GLN A 139 0.27 -17.68 -21.51
CA GLN A 139 1.11 -17.80 -22.72
C GLN A 139 1.74 -16.46 -23.17
N ASN A 140 1.12 -15.33 -22.80
CA ASN A 140 1.54 -14.01 -23.21
C ASN A 140 1.06 -12.91 -22.24
N ALA A 141 1.61 -11.72 -22.42
CA ALA A 141 1.28 -10.57 -21.58
C ALA A 141 -0.20 -10.16 -21.62
N SER A 142 -0.89 -10.38 -22.74
CA SER A 142 -2.33 -10.08 -22.83
C SER A 142 -3.15 -10.98 -21.90
N GLN A 143 -2.83 -12.27 -21.82
CA GLN A 143 -3.50 -13.19 -20.89
C GLN A 143 -3.15 -12.90 -19.44
N GLN A 144 -1.89 -12.55 -19.16
CA GLN A 144 -1.45 -12.09 -17.83
C GLN A 144 -2.24 -10.84 -17.41
N PHE A 145 -2.36 -9.87 -18.31
CA PHE A 145 -3.10 -8.64 -18.07
C PHE A 145 -4.58 -8.91 -17.78
N GLU A 146 -5.25 -9.73 -18.59
CA GLU A 146 -6.65 -10.12 -18.38
C GLU A 146 -6.89 -10.76 -17.01
N TYR A 147 -5.89 -11.45 -16.48
CA TYR A 147 -5.96 -12.02 -15.14
C TYR A 147 -5.76 -10.95 -14.06
N ILE A 148 -4.62 -10.21 -14.09
CA ILE A 148 -4.24 -9.32 -12.98
C ILE A 148 -5.05 -8.02 -12.92
N LYS A 149 -5.66 -7.55 -14.01
CA LYS A 149 -6.53 -6.35 -13.98
C LYS A 149 -7.69 -6.46 -12.99
N ASN A 150 -7.99 -7.69 -12.52
CA ASN A 150 -9.00 -7.98 -11.50
C ASN A 150 -8.45 -7.88 -10.07
N PHE A 151 -7.24 -7.35 -9.86
CA PHE A 151 -6.58 -7.29 -8.54
C PHE A 151 -6.49 -5.85 -7.99
N ARG A 152 -7.35 -4.95 -8.44
CA ARG A 152 -7.40 -3.54 -8.02
C ARG A 152 -8.36 -3.32 -6.84
N ALA A 153 -8.41 -2.07 -6.35
CA ALA A 153 -9.21 -1.67 -5.19
C ALA A 153 -10.69 -2.05 -5.29
N ASP A 154 -11.30 -1.89 -6.45
CA ASP A 154 -12.70 -2.25 -6.71
C ASP A 154 -12.98 -3.74 -6.44
N SER A 155 -12.15 -4.64 -6.97
CA SER A 155 -12.30 -6.08 -6.73
C SER A 155 -12.00 -6.48 -5.29
N ILE A 156 -11.04 -5.80 -4.64
CA ILE A 156 -10.76 -5.98 -3.20
C ILE A 156 -12.00 -5.64 -2.36
N ILE A 157 -12.74 -4.60 -2.73
CA ILE A 157 -13.95 -4.20 -2.00
C ILE A 157 -15.10 -5.17 -2.23
N PHE A 158 -15.22 -5.76 -3.43
CA PHE A 158 -16.19 -6.84 -3.65
C PHE A 158 -15.85 -8.09 -2.83
N ASP A 159 -14.57 -8.41 -2.64
CA ASP A 159 -14.15 -9.47 -1.71
C ASP A 159 -14.58 -9.13 -0.27
N CYS A 160 -14.32 -7.90 0.18
CA CYS A 160 -14.71 -7.44 1.51
C CYS A 160 -16.21 -7.59 1.73
N GLU A 161 -17.03 -7.13 0.77
CA GLU A 161 -18.49 -7.20 0.87
C GLU A 161 -18.99 -8.66 0.91
N THR A 162 -18.39 -9.53 0.10
CA THR A 162 -18.69 -10.97 0.08
C THR A 162 -18.30 -11.64 1.40
N ILE A 163 -17.12 -11.31 1.95
CA ILE A 163 -16.65 -11.83 3.25
C ILE A 163 -17.55 -11.34 4.38
N LYS A 164 -17.88 -10.03 4.40
CA LYS A 164 -18.79 -9.44 5.39
C LYS A 164 -20.14 -10.17 5.40
N ASN A 165 -20.74 -10.35 4.21
CA ASN A 165 -22.02 -11.04 4.07
C ASN A 165 -21.95 -12.52 4.50
N SER A 166 -20.77 -13.14 4.44
CA SER A 166 -20.57 -14.52 4.90
C SER A 166 -20.40 -14.62 6.41
N LEU A 167 -19.80 -13.63 7.07
CA LEU A 167 -19.51 -13.61 8.50
C LEU A 167 -20.62 -12.96 9.32
N ILE A 168 -21.06 -11.77 8.92
CA ILE A 168 -21.98 -10.90 9.67
C ILE A 168 -22.99 -10.23 8.72
N PRO A 169 -23.89 -11.01 8.04
CA PRO A 169 -24.71 -10.51 6.94
C PRO A 169 -25.57 -9.30 7.30
N ASP A 170 -26.12 -9.27 8.53
CA ASP A 170 -27.09 -8.27 8.98
C ASP A 170 -26.41 -7.11 9.74
N GLN A 171 -25.08 -7.07 9.80
CA GLN A 171 -24.33 -6.07 10.55
C GLN A 171 -23.47 -5.21 9.62
N LYS A 172 -23.20 -4.00 10.09
CA LYS A 172 -22.16 -3.13 9.53
C LYS A 172 -20.85 -3.40 10.23
N TRP A 173 -19.74 -3.25 9.51
CA TRP A 173 -18.41 -3.29 10.13
C TRP A 173 -17.65 -1.97 9.98
N SER A 174 -16.61 -1.81 10.77
CA SER A 174 -15.67 -0.69 10.63
C SER A 174 -14.52 -1.08 9.72
N VAL A 175 -13.91 -0.08 9.08
CA VAL A 175 -12.74 -0.26 8.21
C VAL A 175 -11.61 0.60 8.72
N LEU A 176 -10.40 0.02 8.81
CA LEU A 176 -9.15 0.73 9.04
C LEU A 176 -8.24 0.51 7.84
N GLY A 177 -7.97 1.56 7.08
CA GLY A 177 -7.09 1.52 5.92
C GLY A 177 -5.80 2.30 6.12
N GLN A 178 -4.66 1.69 5.80
CA GLN A 178 -3.37 2.38 5.76
C GLN A 178 -2.90 2.55 4.33
N SER A 179 -2.47 3.77 3.93
CA SER A 179 -1.91 4.03 2.60
C SER A 179 -2.91 3.61 1.51
N PHE A 180 -2.54 2.78 0.54
CA PHE A 180 -3.46 2.19 -0.45
C PHE A 180 -4.69 1.51 0.18
N GLY A 181 -4.57 0.95 1.39
CA GLY A 181 -5.73 0.46 2.16
C GLY A 181 -6.76 1.55 2.47
N GLY A 182 -6.31 2.80 2.63
CA GLY A 182 -7.19 3.96 2.73
C GLY A 182 -7.89 4.27 1.40
N PHE A 183 -7.19 4.10 0.26
CA PHE A 183 -7.82 4.21 -1.07
C PHE A 183 -8.92 3.16 -1.21
N CYS A 184 -8.65 1.91 -0.85
CA CYS A 184 -9.65 0.85 -0.79
C CYS A 184 -10.82 1.22 0.14
N SER A 185 -10.56 1.84 1.29
CA SER A 185 -11.61 2.23 2.25
C SER A 185 -12.55 3.29 1.66
N VAL A 186 -12.02 4.27 0.91
CA VAL A 186 -12.84 5.28 0.23
C VAL A 186 -13.55 4.69 -1.00
N THR A 187 -12.94 3.73 -1.69
CA THR A 187 -13.63 2.93 -2.72
C THR A 187 -14.82 2.20 -2.09
N TYR A 188 -14.63 1.59 -0.93
CA TYR A 188 -15.69 0.89 -0.20
C TYR A 188 -16.84 1.83 0.17
N LEU A 189 -16.51 2.98 0.74
CA LEU A 189 -17.48 4.02 1.07
C LEU A 189 -18.31 4.42 -0.16
N SER A 190 -17.67 4.56 -1.33
CA SER A 190 -18.37 5.03 -2.53
C SER A 190 -19.32 3.99 -3.12
N PHE A 191 -19.09 2.70 -2.86
CA PHE A 191 -19.89 1.64 -3.44
C PHE A 191 -20.90 1.02 -2.47
N PHE A 192 -20.50 0.82 -1.21
CA PHE A 192 -21.31 0.13 -0.19
C PHE A 192 -21.35 0.90 1.15
N PRO A 193 -21.78 2.18 1.17
CA PRO A 193 -21.84 2.93 2.42
C PRO A 193 -22.75 2.28 3.45
N GLU A 194 -23.79 1.56 3.00
CA GLU A 194 -24.74 0.83 3.85
C GLU A 194 -24.10 -0.31 4.65
N SER A 195 -22.96 -0.83 4.21
CA SER A 195 -22.22 -1.89 4.88
C SER A 195 -21.23 -1.37 5.93
N LEU A 196 -21.01 -0.05 5.97
CA LEU A 196 -20.00 0.59 6.79
C LEU A 196 -20.59 1.25 8.03
N LYS A 197 -19.99 1.01 9.19
CA LYS A 197 -20.27 1.71 10.45
C LYS A 197 -19.45 3.01 10.51
N GLN A 198 -18.18 2.92 10.19
CA GLN A 198 -17.23 4.04 10.17
C GLN A 198 -15.98 3.67 9.36
N VAL A 199 -15.26 4.68 8.91
CA VAL A 199 -14.03 4.56 8.12
C VAL A 199 -12.90 5.31 8.81
N LEU A 200 -11.84 4.59 9.17
CA LEU A 200 -10.60 5.14 9.70
C LEU A 200 -9.51 5.01 8.62
N VAL A 201 -8.81 6.10 8.34
CA VAL A 201 -7.74 6.15 7.33
C VAL A 201 -6.47 6.70 7.95
N THR A 202 -5.33 6.13 7.58
CA THR A 202 -4.02 6.64 8.01
C THR A 202 -3.09 6.78 6.81
N GLY A 203 -2.66 8.00 6.50
CA GLY A 203 -1.80 8.30 5.34
C GLY A 203 -2.36 7.75 4.02
N GLY A 204 -3.70 7.79 3.81
CA GLY A 204 -4.31 7.07 2.70
C GLY A 204 -5.58 7.71 2.13
N ILE A 205 -5.72 9.04 2.19
CA ILE A 205 -6.79 9.73 1.47
C ILE A 205 -6.46 9.70 -0.03
N PRO A 206 -7.29 9.05 -0.88
CA PRO A 206 -7.02 8.96 -2.31
C PRO A 206 -7.13 10.34 -2.99
N PRO A 207 -6.35 10.59 -4.05
CA PRO A 207 -6.37 11.86 -4.78
C PRO A 207 -7.58 11.94 -5.73
N LEU A 208 -8.78 12.05 -5.16
CA LEU A 208 -10.04 12.07 -5.91
C LEU A 208 -10.07 13.21 -6.92
N GLY A 209 -10.42 12.88 -8.17
CA GLY A 209 -10.53 13.84 -9.27
C GLY A 209 -9.19 14.31 -9.84
N MET A 210 -8.07 13.74 -9.39
CA MET A 210 -6.73 14.03 -9.90
C MET A 210 -6.24 12.92 -10.84
N THR A 211 -5.34 13.28 -11.74
CA THR A 211 -4.62 12.33 -12.59
C THR A 211 -3.34 11.83 -11.91
N ALA A 212 -2.74 10.76 -12.44
CA ALA A 212 -1.42 10.32 -11.99
C ALA A 212 -0.36 11.45 -12.13
N ASP A 213 -0.45 12.27 -13.19
CA ASP A 213 0.46 13.40 -13.41
C ASP A 213 0.34 14.46 -12.28
N ASP A 214 -0.86 14.75 -11.82
CA ASP A 214 -1.07 15.69 -10.70
C ASP A 214 -0.46 15.15 -9.40
N VAL A 215 -0.61 13.85 -9.17
CA VAL A 215 -0.02 13.18 -8.00
C VAL A 215 1.50 13.27 -8.04
N TYR A 216 2.14 12.90 -9.18
CA TYR A 216 3.60 12.90 -9.23
C TYR A 216 4.21 14.31 -9.22
N LYS A 217 3.56 15.31 -9.76
CA LYS A 217 3.98 16.72 -9.58
C LYS A 217 4.03 17.11 -8.10
N SER A 218 3.03 16.68 -7.33
CA SER A 218 2.95 16.94 -5.89
C SER A 218 4.01 16.13 -5.11
N THR A 219 4.17 14.82 -5.40
CA THR A 219 5.12 13.97 -4.70
C THR A 219 6.58 14.30 -5.03
N TYR A 220 6.92 14.71 -6.26
CA TYR A 220 8.27 15.24 -6.57
C TYR A 220 8.61 16.49 -5.78
N LYS A 221 7.64 17.38 -5.56
CA LYS A 221 7.85 18.62 -4.76
C LYS A 221 8.27 18.26 -3.33
N ILE A 222 7.52 17.42 -2.65
CA ILE A 222 7.85 17.01 -1.27
C ILE A 222 9.12 16.14 -1.22
N THR A 223 9.36 15.29 -2.21
CA THR A 223 10.58 14.48 -2.29
C THR A 223 11.82 15.35 -2.44
N ARG A 224 11.74 16.46 -3.19
CA ARG A 224 12.82 17.45 -3.27
C ARG A 224 13.12 18.05 -1.89
N GLU A 225 12.10 18.43 -1.14
CA GLU A 225 12.27 18.98 0.21
C GLU A 225 12.96 17.96 1.14
N PHE A 226 12.64 16.65 1.03
CA PHE A 226 13.33 15.62 1.79
C PHE A 226 14.81 15.46 1.41
N ASN A 227 15.15 15.54 0.13
CA ASN A 227 16.54 15.55 -0.33
C ASN A 227 17.31 16.75 0.22
N GLU A 228 16.70 17.94 0.21
CA GLU A 228 17.32 19.13 0.78
C GLU A 228 17.57 19.00 2.30
N ARG A 229 16.59 18.43 3.04
CA ARG A 229 16.74 18.12 4.47
C ARG A 229 17.84 17.09 4.71
N TYR A 230 17.91 16.07 3.87
CA TYR A 230 18.94 15.04 3.95
C TYR A 230 20.34 15.63 3.82
N TYR A 231 20.61 16.39 2.77
CA TYR A 231 21.93 17.00 2.55
C TYR A 231 22.23 18.16 3.52
N LYS A 232 21.23 18.85 4.01
CA LYS A 232 21.42 19.84 5.10
C LYS A 232 21.85 19.16 6.39
N ARG A 233 21.29 17.98 6.71
CA ARG A 233 21.65 17.22 7.91
C ARG A 233 22.99 16.49 7.75
N TYR A 234 23.27 16.00 6.56
CA TYR A 234 24.48 15.22 6.23
C TYR A 234 25.24 15.82 5.05
N PRO A 235 25.88 17.01 5.22
CA PRO A 235 26.47 17.73 4.09
C PRO A 235 27.63 16.98 3.42
N LEU A 236 28.35 16.11 4.14
CA LEU A 236 29.40 15.29 3.55
C LEU A 236 28.86 14.19 2.61
N ASP A 237 27.58 13.90 2.68
CA ASP A 237 26.98 12.88 1.82
C ASP A 237 26.82 13.38 0.37
N VAL A 238 26.87 14.67 0.10
CA VAL A 238 26.96 15.18 -1.28
C VAL A 238 28.16 14.53 -1.98
N SER A 239 29.36 14.63 -1.39
CA SER A 239 30.58 14.07 -1.99
C SER A 239 30.62 12.55 -1.96
N ARG A 240 30.06 11.91 -0.90
CA ARG A 240 30.00 10.45 -0.78
C ARG A 240 29.08 9.84 -1.83
N VAL A 241 27.87 10.39 -1.99
CA VAL A 241 26.89 9.93 -2.96
C VAL A 241 27.45 10.09 -4.38
N ASN A 242 28.02 11.24 -4.72
CA ASN A 242 28.64 11.47 -6.03
C ASN A 242 29.78 10.47 -6.30
N TYR A 243 30.61 10.17 -5.30
CA TYR A 243 31.64 9.14 -5.42
C TYR A 243 31.03 7.74 -5.65
N ILE A 244 29.99 7.35 -4.91
CA ILE A 244 29.30 6.08 -5.05
C ILE A 244 28.69 5.96 -6.46
N VAL A 245 27.94 6.98 -6.92
CA VAL A 245 27.32 7.03 -8.24
C VAL A 245 28.39 6.88 -9.35
N SER A 246 29.53 7.60 -9.22
CA SER A 246 30.63 7.46 -10.21
C SER A 246 31.19 6.04 -10.27
N LYS A 247 31.22 5.31 -9.15
CA LYS A 247 31.66 3.90 -9.11
C LYS A 247 30.61 2.96 -9.68
N ILE A 248 29.33 3.21 -9.45
CA ILE A 248 28.22 2.45 -10.02
C ILE A 248 28.25 2.58 -11.55
N ASP A 249 28.39 3.80 -12.08
CA ASP A 249 28.43 4.06 -13.52
C ASP A 249 29.66 3.45 -14.25
N GLN A 250 30.74 3.24 -13.54
CA GLN A 250 31.98 2.63 -14.06
C GLN A 250 32.02 1.11 -13.96
N SER A 251 31.03 0.48 -13.31
CA SER A 251 31.04 -0.94 -12.97
C SER A 251 29.74 -1.61 -13.31
N ASP A 252 29.75 -2.88 -13.66
CA ASP A 252 28.56 -3.70 -13.83
C ASP A 252 28.28 -4.43 -12.50
N ILE A 253 27.64 -3.75 -11.56
CA ILE A 253 27.39 -4.27 -10.22
C ILE A 253 26.11 -5.11 -10.22
N VAL A 254 26.26 -6.39 -9.89
CA VAL A 254 25.17 -7.35 -9.78
C VAL A 254 24.83 -7.57 -8.31
N LEU A 255 23.53 -7.48 -7.99
CA LEU A 255 23.01 -7.78 -6.67
C LEU A 255 22.90 -9.29 -6.42
N PRO A 256 22.81 -9.76 -5.16
CA PRO A 256 22.77 -11.20 -4.84
C PRO A 256 21.68 -11.99 -5.59
N ASN A 257 20.56 -11.38 -5.93
CA ASN A 257 19.47 -12.01 -6.69
C ASN A 257 19.61 -11.92 -8.23
N GLY A 258 20.73 -11.38 -8.73
CA GLY A 258 20.96 -11.20 -10.16
C GLY A 258 20.45 -9.90 -10.74
N GLY A 259 19.79 -9.06 -9.97
CA GLY A 259 19.41 -7.70 -10.39
C GLY A 259 20.64 -6.78 -10.50
N LYS A 260 20.50 -5.67 -11.23
CA LYS A 260 21.57 -4.71 -11.44
C LYS A 260 21.49 -3.56 -10.45
N LEU A 261 22.61 -3.09 -9.94
CA LEU A 261 22.70 -1.83 -9.23
C LEU A 261 23.15 -0.74 -10.20
N THR A 262 22.17 -0.09 -10.82
CA THR A 262 22.37 1.11 -11.65
C THR A 262 22.22 2.37 -10.81
N SER A 263 22.65 3.52 -11.33
CA SER A 263 22.43 4.81 -10.68
C SER A 263 20.94 5.13 -10.54
N GLU A 264 20.08 4.69 -11.46
CA GLU A 264 18.64 4.82 -11.33
C GLU A 264 18.09 3.94 -10.20
N ARG A 265 18.49 2.65 -10.09
CA ARG A 265 18.11 1.80 -8.97
C ARG A 265 18.61 2.35 -7.64
N PHE A 266 19.82 2.90 -7.59
CA PHE A 266 20.36 3.56 -6.41
C PHE A 266 19.52 4.80 -6.02
N GLN A 267 19.01 5.53 -6.99
CA GLN A 267 18.12 6.69 -6.77
C GLN A 267 16.82 6.31 -6.05
N HIS A 268 16.29 5.09 -6.28
CA HIS A 268 15.07 4.63 -5.64
C HIS A 268 15.20 4.45 -4.12
N LEU A 269 16.41 4.42 -3.55
CA LEU A 269 16.62 4.34 -2.09
C LEU A 269 15.96 5.50 -1.33
N GLY A 270 15.66 6.61 -1.99
CA GLY A 270 14.91 7.73 -1.41
C GLY A 270 13.46 7.42 -1.04
N LEU A 271 12.91 6.27 -1.47
CA LEU A 271 11.65 5.76 -0.95
C LEU A 271 11.64 5.70 0.58
N THR A 272 12.78 5.47 1.22
CA THR A 272 12.88 5.41 2.69
C THR A 272 12.60 6.71 3.41
N PHE A 273 12.72 7.85 2.73
CA PHE A 273 12.46 9.16 3.34
C PHE A 273 11.03 9.30 3.87
N GLY A 274 10.06 8.60 3.27
CA GLY A 274 8.66 8.63 3.69
C GLY A 274 8.37 7.98 5.04
N GLY A 275 9.32 7.28 5.66
CA GLY A 275 9.18 6.70 6.98
C GLY A 275 9.97 7.43 8.06
N ASN A 276 9.48 7.39 9.31
CA ASN A 276 10.20 7.95 10.45
C ASN A 276 11.62 7.34 10.55
N GLY A 277 12.63 8.22 10.65
CA GLY A 277 14.05 7.83 10.67
C GLY A 277 14.62 7.44 9.30
N GLY A 278 13.89 7.58 8.20
CA GLY A 278 14.31 7.21 6.85
C GLY A 278 15.56 7.96 6.38
N ILE A 279 15.67 9.25 6.68
CA ILE A 279 16.83 10.09 6.39
C ILE A 279 18.11 9.50 7.06
N ASP A 280 18.02 9.12 8.33
CA ASP A 280 19.15 8.60 9.11
C ASP A 280 19.53 7.18 8.65
N LYS A 281 18.53 6.37 8.27
CA LYS A 281 18.75 5.03 7.70
C LYS A 281 19.47 5.11 6.36
N LEU A 282 19.07 6.01 5.46
CA LEU A 282 19.76 6.19 4.19
C LEU A 282 21.19 6.65 4.41
N HIS A 283 21.43 7.63 5.31
CA HIS A 283 22.78 8.06 5.67
C HIS A 283 23.67 6.89 6.13
N GLY A 284 23.16 6.03 7.02
CA GLY A 284 23.89 4.86 7.49
C GLY A 284 24.27 3.91 6.35
N LEU A 285 23.36 3.68 5.39
CA LEU A 285 23.64 2.87 4.20
C LEU A 285 24.68 3.54 3.28
N ILE A 286 24.57 4.85 3.03
CA ILE A 286 25.56 5.61 2.25
C ILE A 286 26.96 5.52 2.87
N LEU A 287 27.06 5.68 4.19
CA LEU A 287 28.33 5.51 4.89
C LEU A 287 28.92 4.12 4.67
N LYS A 288 28.08 3.07 4.78
CA LYS A 288 28.51 1.68 4.62
C LYS A 288 29.02 1.42 3.21
N ILE A 289 28.25 1.83 2.18
CA ILE A 289 28.66 1.69 0.77
C ILE A 289 29.97 2.45 0.52
N TYR A 290 30.07 3.68 1.01
CA TYR A 290 31.26 4.51 0.83
C TYR A 290 32.51 3.87 1.45
N GLN A 291 32.40 3.32 2.69
CA GLN A 291 33.52 2.66 3.37
C GLN A 291 33.93 1.36 2.66
N ASP A 292 32.97 0.55 2.20
CA ASP A 292 33.27 -0.65 1.41
C ASP A 292 34.11 -0.28 0.17
N LEU A 293 33.67 0.71 -0.62
CA LEU A 293 34.37 1.17 -1.80
C LEU A 293 35.75 1.78 -1.52
N LYS A 294 35.92 2.45 -0.38
CA LYS A 294 37.23 3.04 0.02
C LYS A 294 38.19 2.00 0.51
N THR A 295 37.74 0.93 1.13
CA THR A 295 38.58 -0.07 1.77
C THR A 295 38.93 -1.22 0.82
N THR A 296 37.97 -1.68 0.02
CA THR A 296 38.12 -2.89 -0.79
C THR A 296 37.87 -2.65 -2.27
N GLU A 297 37.62 -1.40 -2.67
CA GLU A 297 37.24 -0.99 -4.04
C GLU A 297 35.99 -1.66 -4.59
N SER A 298 35.25 -2.38 -3.74
CA SER A 298 34.03 -3.10 -4.08
C SER A 298 32.99 -2.98 -2.96
N ILE A 299 31.71 -3.10 -3.31
CA ILE A 299 30.63 -3.13 -2.33
C ILE A 299 30.52 -4.56 -1.79
N SER A 300 30.55 -4.72 -0.46
CA SER A 300 30.51 -6.04 0.17
C SER A 300 29.17 -6.74 -0.07
N TYR A 301 29.18 -8.08 -0.09
CA TYR A 301 27.96 -8.90 -0.28
C TYR A 301 26.84 -8.52 0.69
N GLY A 302 27.15 -8.31 1.98
CA GLY A 302 26.16 -7.92 2.98
C GLY A 302 25.53 -6.54 2.70
N THR A 303 26.32 -5.61 2.17
CA THR A 303 25.83 -4.28 1.76
C THR A 303 24.95 -4.39 0.50
N LEU A 304 25.36 -5.20 -0.48
CA LEU A 304 24.55 -5.47 -1.70
C LEU A 304 23.21 -6.13 -1.33
N ALA A 305 23.20 -7.11 -0.43
CA ALA A 305 21.98 -7.74 0.08
C ALA A 305 21.06 -6.71 0.78
N THR A 306 21.65 -5.81 1.58
CA THR A 306 20.89 -4.73 2.21
C THR A 306 20.25 -3.80 1.17
N ILE A 307 20.98 -3.41 0.12
CA ILE A 307 20.44 -2.58 -0.98
C ILE A 307 19.29 -3.30 -1.68
N GLN A 308 19.47 -4.58 -1.99
CA GLN A 308 18.44 -5.42 -2.62
C GLN A 308 17.16 -5.46 -1.81
N ASP A 309 17.26 -5.68 -0.50
CA ASP A 309 16.11 -5.88 0.39
C ASP A 309 15.44 -4.56 0.81
N TYR A 310 16.03 -3.44 0.43
CA TYR A 310 15.55 -2.12 0.84
C TYR A 310 14.20 -1.74 0.23
N LEU A 311 13.88 -2.29 -0.93
CA LEU A 311 12.70 -1.95 -1.72
C LEU A 311 11.87 -3.21 -2.04
N GLY A 312 10.58 -3.17 -1.79
CA GLY A 312 9.68 -4.32 -1.92
C GLY A 312 9.19 -4.64 -3.34
N PHE A 313 9.77 -4.07 -4.40
CA PHE A 313 9.24 -4.23 -5.77
C PHE A 313 9.41 -5.65 -6.34
N GLU A 314 10.44 -6.38 -5.96
CA GLU A 314 10.71 -7.75 -6.42
C GLU A 314 9.92 -8.79 -5.63
N THR A 315 9.76 -8.58 -4.33
CA THR A 315 8.99 -9.48 -3.46
C THR A 315 7.49 -9.30 -3.59
N ASN A 316 7.05 -8.15 -4.11
CA ASN A 316 5.63 -7.80 -4.29
C ASN A 316 5.44 -7.14 -5.66
N ILE A 317 5.43 -7.94 -6.73
CA ILE A 317 5.37 -7.41 -8.12
C ILE A 317 4.13 -6.56 -8.41
N LEU A 318 3.02 -6.78 -7.70
CA LEU A 318 1.83 -5.91 -7.81
C LEU A 318 2.11 -4.49 -7.36
N TYR A 319 3.10 -4.29 -6.46
CA TYR A 319 3.52 -2.96 -6.05
C TYR A 319 4.13 -2.19 -7.23
N PHE A 320 5.00 -2.82 -8.01
CA PHE A 320 5.54 -2.24 -9.24
C PHE A 320 4.45 -2.05 -10.30
N LEU A 321 3.67 -3.11 -10.59
CA LEU A 321 2.72 -3.12 -11.70
C LEU A 321 1.54 -2.16 -11.49
N PHE A 322 1.11 -1.95 -10.26
CA PHE A 322 -0.10 -1.15 -9.99
C PHE A 322 0.15 0.18 -9.30
N GLN A 323 1.40 0.54 -8.98
CA GLN A 323 1.70 1.79 -8.28
C GLN A 323 1.13 3.04 -8.96
N GLU A 324 1.05 3.08 -10.27
CA GLU A 324 0.39 4.17 -10.99
C GLU A 324 -1.07 3.88 -11.32
N ALA A 325 -1.42 2.61 -11.54
CA ALA A 325 -2.78 2.21 -11.87
C ALA A 325 -3.79 2.45 -10.73
N ILE A 326 -3.34 2.61 -9.48
CA ILE A 326 -4.21 2.99 -8.35
C ILE A 326 -4.83 4.39 -8.54
N TYR A 327 -4.22 5.25 -9.34
CA TYR A 327 -4.73 6.59 -9.68
C TYR A 327 -5.63 6.58 -10.93
N CYS A 328 -5.69 5.47 -11.67
CA CYS A 328 -6.45 5.36 -12.91
C CYS A 328 -7.88 4.88 -12.61
N GLY A 329 -8.82 5.80 -12.53
CA GLY A 329 -10.22 5.52 -12.21
C GLY A 329 -11.17 5.85 -13.36
N GLY A 330 -11.60 4.82 -14.12
CA GLY A 330 -12.59 4.99 -15.19
C GLY A 330 -12.00 5.05 -16.60
N LYS A 331 -12.91 5.05 -17.56
CA LYS A 331 -12.57 5.04 -18.99
C LYS A 331 -11.82 6.30 -19.41
N GLY A 332 -10.73 6.13 -20.15
CA GLY A 332 -9.88 7.21 -20.65
C GLY A 332 -8.75 7.59 -19.66
N SER A 333 -8.77 7.09 -18.43
CA SER A 333 -7.70 7.30 -17.44
C SER A 333 -6.59 6.28 -17.70
N PHE A 334 -5.35 6.74 -17.77
CA PHE A 334 -4.16 5.90 -17.93
C PHE A 334 -2.94 6.61 -17.35
N SER A 335 -1.92 5.86 -17.01
CA SER A 335 -0.75 6.44 -16.35
C SER A 335 0.38 6.82 -17.32
N ASP A 336 0.65 5.97 -18.32
CA ASP A 336 1.71 6.18 -19.30
C ASP A 336 3.07 6.54 -18.67
N TRP A 337 3.48 5.77 -17.68
CA TRP A 337 4.70 6.03 -16.91
C TRP A 337 4.77 7.46 -16.36
N SER A 338 3.74 7.87 -15.67
CA SER A 338 3.54 9.24 -15.21
C SER A 338 4.69 9.77 -14.36
N ALA A 339 5.24 8.97 -13.45
CA ALA A 339 6.40 9.35 -12.65
C ALA A 339 7.62 9.65 -13.54
N PHE A 340 7.85 8.83 -14.56
CA PHE A 340 8.95 9.02 -15.51
C PHE A 340 8.76 10.29 -16.35
N ARG A 341 7.57 10.50 -16.92
CA ARG A 341 7.26 11.66 -17.76
C ARG A 341 7.31 12.99 -16.99
N ASN A 342 6.95 12.98 -15.73
CA ASN A 342 6.93 14.17 -14.86
C ASN A 342 8.22 14.31 -14.03
N LYS A 343 9.27 13.49 -14.29
CA LYS A 343 10.55 13.57 -13.57
C LYS A 343 11.22 14.93 -13.81
N PRO A 344 11.39 15.78 -12.79
CA PRO A 344 12.02 17.09 -12.94
C PRO A 344 13.50 16.97 -13.32
N ASP A 345 14.05 18.02 -13.93
CA ASP A 345 15.44 18.01 -14.43
C ASP A 345 16.49 17.77 -13.33
N ASP A 346 16.26 18.29 -12.13
CA ASP A 346 17.12 18.09 -10.97
C ASP A 346 17.13 16.63 -10.42
N PHE A 347 16.17 15.80 -10.84
CA PHE A 347 16.15 14.37 -10.55
C PHE A 347 16.70 13.51 -11.71
N LYS A 348 16.95 14.09 -12.88
CA LYS A 348 17.49 13.35 -14.01
C LYS A 348 18.98 13.06 -13.78
N ILE A 349 19.37 11.83 -14.00
CA ILE A 349 20.77 11.43 -13.96
C ILE A 349 21.40 11.85 -15.29
N THR A 350 22.39 12.73 -15.22
CA THR A 350 23.11 13.20 -16.40
C THR A 350 24.53 12.63 -16.40
N SER A 351 25.10 12.45 -17.60
CA SER A 351 26.51 11.99 -17.74
C SER A 351 27.52 12.95 -17.13
N SER A 352 27.14 14.18 -16.80
CA SER A 352 27.93 15.15 -16.05
C SER A 352 27.93 14.88 -14.53
N ASP A 353 26.95 14.11 -14.00
CA ASP A 353 26.89 13.76 -12.57
C ASP A 353 27.94 12.71 -12.24
N SER A 354 28.48 12.00 -13.22
CA SER A 354 29.56 11.03 -13.10
C SER A 354 30.94 11.63 -12.82
N GLY A 355 31.03 12.77 -12.10
CA GLY A 355 32.29 13.22 -11.51
C GLY A 355 32.81 14.60 -11.89
N GLN A 356 32.13 15.40 -12.70
CA GLN A 356 32.64 16.73 -13.11
C GLN A 356 32.18 17.89 -12.22
N ASN A 357 31.08 17.77 -11.49
CA ASN A 357 30.67 18.80 -10.53
C ASN A 357 30.51 18.20 -9.13
N LYS A 358 31.58 18.31 -8.33
CA LYS A 358 31.65 17.76 -6.97
C LYS A 358 30.61 18.33 -5.99
N ASP A 359 29.98 19.43 -6.33
CA ASP A 359 29.04 20.15 -5.50
C ASP A 359 27.56 19.94 -5.95
N SER A 360 27.32 19.23 -7.04
CA SER A 360 25.95 18.89 -7.46
C SER A 360 25.34 17.84 -6.54
N LYS A 361 24.07 18.04 -6.15
CA LYS A 361 23.35 17.08 -5.34
C LYS A 361 22.70 16.04 -6.22
N PHE A 362 22.93 14.75 -5.94
CA PHE A 362 22.19 13.66 -6.53
C PHE A 362 20.87 13.48 -5.77
N TYR A 363 19.74 13.71 -6.43
CA TYR A 363 18.44 13.62 -5.78
C TYR A 363 17.86 12.20 -5.87
N PHE A 364 17.55 11.65 -4.70
CA PHE A 364 16.85 10.38 -4.53
C PHE A 364 15.35 10.53 -4.82
N THR A 365 14.74 9.52 -5.44
CA THR A 365 13.31 9.52 -5.78
C THR A 365 12.43 8.99 -4.64
N GLY A 366 11.12 9.23 -4.72
CA GLY A 366 10.14 8.76 -3.74
C GLY A 366 9.46 7.44 -4.14
N GLU A 367 8.17 7.31 -3.79
CA GLU A 367 7.34 6.16 -4.15
C GLU A 367 6.89 6.25 -5.62
N MET A 368 7.78 5.88 -6.50
CA MET A 368 7.67 6.08 -7.94
C MET A 368 8.16 4.84 -8.69
N VAL A 369 7.56 4.55 -9.84
CA VAL A 369 7.99 3.45 -10.70
C VAL A 369 8.44 3.98 -12.06
N TYR A 370 9.43 3.29 -12.65
CA TYR A 370 10.10 3.74 -13.87
C TYR A 370 10.29 2.59 -14.86
N PRO A 371 10.34 2.84 -16.18
CA PRO A 371 10.61 1.81 -17.18
C PRO A 371 11.94 1.08 -16.98
N SER A 372 12.98 1.77 -16.47
CA SER A 372 14.30 1.19 -16.20
C SER A 372 14.26 0.06 -15.16
N MET A 373 13.30 0.09 -14.22
CA MET A 373 13.15 -0.96 -13.21
C MET A 373 12.96 -2.35 -13.81
N ILE A 374 12.41 -2.44 -15.02
CA ILE A 374 12.23 -3.70 -15.74
C ILE A 374 13.60 -4.38 -16.03
N ASN A 375 14.64 -3.60 -16.27
CA ASN A 375 15.98 -4.11 -16.56
C ASN A 375 16.84 -4.29 -15.32
N ASP A 376 16.55 -3.55 -14.25
CA ASP A 376 17.39 -3.48 -13.06
C ASP A 376 16.97 -4.47 -11.96
N TYR A 377 15.68 -4.83 -11.93
CA TYR A 377 15.12 -5.72 -10.92
C TYR A 377 14.88 -7.10 -11.52
N SER A 378 15.55 -8.13 -10.98
CA SER A 378 15.57 -9.50 -11.55
C SER A 378 14.16 -10.07 -11.77
N GLU A 379 13.26 -9.90 -10.80
CA GLU A 379 11.89 -10.40 -10.86
C GLU A 379 10.98 -9.62 -11.84
N LEU A 380 11.41 -8.45 -12.32
CA LEU A 380 10.61 -7.64 -13.24
C LEU A 380 10.98 -7.84 -14.71
N THR A 381 12.13 -8.46 -15.01
CA THR A 381 12.66 -8.58 -16.38
C THR A 381 11.71 -9.27 -17.35
N GLN A 382 10.96 -10.26 -16.92
CA GLN A 382 10.02 -11.01 -17.75
C GLN A 382 8.64 -10.35 -17.83
N LEU A 383 8.43 -9.22 -17.16
CA LEU A 383 7.14 -8.53 -17.06
C LEU A 383 7.06 -7.26 -17.93
N LYS A 384 8.03 -7.04 -18.83
CA LYS A 384 8.11 -5.84 -19.66
C LYS A 384 6.82 -5.56 -20.43
N GLU A 385 6.39 -6.53 -21.23
CA GLU A 385 5.18 -6.37 -22.06
C GLU A 385 3.91 -6.19 -21.20
N LEU A 386 3.84 -6.88 -20.07
CA LEU A 386 2.74 -6.74 -19.12
C LEU A 386 2.71 -5.33 -18.50
N ALA A 387 3.86 -4.80 -18.09
CA ALA A 387 3.97 -3.46 -17.53
C ALA A 387 3.53 -2.41 -18.55
N GLU A 388 4.00 -2.53 -19.82
CA GLU A 388 3.59 -1.64 -20.91
C GLU A 388 2.07 -1.69 -21.15
N LEU A 389 1.47 -2.87 -21.13
CA LEU A 389 0.01 -3.01 -21.26
C LEU A 389 -0.74 -2.30 -20.13
N ILE A 390 -0.26 -2.41 -18.89
CA ILE A 390 -0.88 -1.78 -17.71
C ILE A 390 -0.80 -0.26 -17.81
N HIS A 391 0.38 0.29 -18.09
CA HIS A 391 0.60 1.73 -18.13
C HIS A 391 -0.15 2.41 -19.30
N ASN A 392 -0.39 1.69 -20.40
CA ASN A 392 -1.09 2.19 -21.58
C ASN A 392 -2.60 1.87 -21.58
N TYR A 393 -3.11 1.08 -20.61
CA TYR A 393 -4.51 0.69 -20.59
C TYR A 393 -5.43 1.86 -20.25
N LYS A 394 -6.51 2.05 -21.05
CA LYS A 394 -7.42 3.20 -20.96
C LYS A 394 -8.86 2.85 -20.61
N ASP A 395 -9.16 1.58 -20.39
CA ASP A 395 -10.55 1.12 -20.16
C ASP A 395 -10.72 0.54 -18.74
N TRP A 396 -10.09 1.22 -17.75
CA TRP A 396 -10.16 0.84 -16.36
C TRP A 396 -11.57 0.95 -15.80
N SER A 397 -11.92 0.07 -14.86
CA SER A 397 -13.11 0.20 -14.01
C SER A 397 -13.05 1.47 -13.17
N THR A 398 -14.22 2.01 -12.85
CA THR A 398 -14.35 3.15 -11.95
C THR A 398 -13.97 2.72 -10.53
N LEU A 399 -13.09 3.49 -9.88
CA LEU A 399 -12.69 3.23 -8.49
C LEU A 399 -13.55 4.00 -7.48
N TYR A 400 -14.12 5.14 -7.87
CA TYR A 400 -14.87 6.01 -6.98
C TYR A 400 -16.15 6.54 -7.64
N ASP A 401 -17.26 6.42 -6.94
CA ASP A 401 -18.50 7.15 -7.25
C ASP A 401 -18.45 8.51 -6.56
N LEU A 402 -17.94 9.51 -7.28
CA LEU A 402 -17.73 10.85 -6.71
C LEU A 402 -19.03 11.52 -6.26
N ASP A 403 -20.16 11.21 -6.89
CA ASP A 403 -21.45 11.79 -6.51
C ASP A 403 -21.96 11.18 -5.20
N LYS A 404 -21.76 9.89 -4.99
CA LYS A 404 -22.06 9.25 -3.71
C LYS A 404 -21.14 9.75 -2.60
N ILE A 405 -19.83 9.87 -2.88
CA ILE A 405 -18.86 10.43 -1.91
C ILE A 405 -19.28 11.82 -1.46
N LYS A 406 -19.64 12.72 -2.41
CA LYS A 406 -20.08 14.09 -2.07
C LYS A 406 -21.38 14.16 -1.29
N LYS A 407 -22.24 13.15 -1.40
CA LYS A 407 -23.51 13.04 -0.65
C LYS A 407 -23.33 12.40 0.72
N ASN A 408 -22.19 11.78 0.99
CA ASN A 408 -21.92 11.24 2.31
C ASN A 408 -21.75 12.38 3.32
N THR A 409 -22.27 12.18 4.51
CA THR A 409 -22.09 13.07 5.66
C THR A 409 -21.50 12.28 6.83
N PHE A 410 -21.03 12.98 7.85
CA PHE A 410 -20.51 12.32 9.06
C PHE A 410 -21.57 11.46 9.75
N ASP A 411 -22.84 11.86 9.69
CA ASP A 411 -23.97 11.12 10.28
C ASP A 411 -24.35 9.86 9.48
N ILE A 412 -24.05 9.83 8.16
CA ILE A 412 -24.34 8.65 7.32
C ILE A 412 -23.25 7.59 7.52
N VAL A 413 -22.00 7.93 7.19
CA VAL A 413 -20.80 7.12 7.48
C VAL A 413 -19.67 8.08 7.86
N PRO A 414 -19.32 8.14 9.15
CA PRO A 414 -18.22 8.98 9.61
C PRO A 414 -16.89 8.50 9.07
N ILE A 415 -16.08 9.46 8.61
CA ILE A 415 -14.72 9.24 8.15
C ILE A 415 -13.77 10.02 9.04
N VAL A 416 -12.76 9.36 9.57
CA VAL A 416 -11.67 10.00 10.29
C VAL A 416 -10.34 9.64 9.68
N ALA A 417 -9.43 10.61 9.56
CA ALA A 417 -8.13 10.36 8.96
C ALA A 417 -6.99 10.95 9.77
N ALA A 418 -5.92 10.16 9.95
CA ALA A 418 -4.62 10.70 10.29
C ALA A 418 -3.93 11.12 8.98
N THR A 419 -3.75 12.44 8.82
CA THR A 419 -3.11 13.06 7.67
C THR A 419 -1.77 13.62 8.11
N TYR A 420 -0.69 13.10 7.53
CA TYR A 420 0.66 13.48 7.92
C TYR A 420 1.13 14.64 7.07
N TYR A 421 1.50 15.74 7.72
CA TYR A 421 1.86 16.99 7.04
C TYR A 421 3.05 16.83 6.09
N GLU A 422 3.99 15.97 6.45
CA GLU A 422 5.22 15.72 5.69
C GLU A 422 5.19 14.33 5.00
N ASP A 423 4.00 13.86 4.59
CA ASP A 423 3.88 12.60 3.88
C ASP A 423 4.44 12.71 2.45
N GLN A 424 5.47 11.91 2.15
CA GLN A 424 6.11 11.89 0.83
C GLN A 424 5.30 11.13 -0.22
N TYR A 425 4.38 10.25 0.19
CA TYR A 425 3.67 9.34 -0.70
C TYR A 425 2.24 9.81 -0.95
N VAL A 426 1.51 10.13 0.12
CA VAL A 426 0.14 10.68 0.04
C VAL A 426 0.19 12.10 0.58
N THR A 427 0.47 13.06 -0.31
CA THR A 427 0.81 14.43 0.09
C THR A 427 -0.33 15.12 0.81
N PHE A 428 0.02 15.92 1.84
CA PHE A 428 -0.94 16.73 2.58
C PHE A 428 -1.73 17.68 1.67
N GLU A 429 -1.08 18.28 0.68
CA GLU A 429 -1.71 19.18 -0.28
C GLU A 429 -2.87 18.50 -1.03
N ASN A 430 -2.65 17.28 -1.53
CA ASN A 430 -3.68 16.52 -2.22
C ASN A 430 -4.82 16.11 -1.28
N CYS A 431 -4.51 15.74 -0.03
CA CYS A 431 -5.53 15.43 0.98
C CYS A 431 -6.45 16.61 1.26
N GLU A 432 -5.90 17.84 1.35
CA GLU A 432 -6.68 19.06 1.58
C GLU A 432 -7.58 19.41 0.39
N ILE A 433 -7.08 19.23 -0.83
CA ILE A 433 -7.91 19.41 -2.04
C ILE A 433 -9.10 18.42 -2.02
N VAL A 434 -8.85 17.16 -1.68
CA VAL A 434 -9.88 16.13 -1.60
C VAL A 434 -10.88 16.43 -0.48
N LYS A 435 -10.42 16.83 0.70
CA LYS A 435 -11.29 17.26 1.79
C LYS A 435 -12.23 18.37 1.35
N ARG A 436 -11.71 19.43 0.77
CA ARG A 436 -12.50 20.60 0.39
C ARG A 436 -13.50 20.33 -0.73
N ASN A 437 -13.13 19.51 -1.71
CA ASN A 437 -13.92 19.35 -2.93
C ASN A 437 -14.85 18.14 -2.92
N TYR A 438 -14.52 17.09 -2.14
CA TYR A 438 -15.22 15.81 -2.20
C TYR A 438 -15.75 15.34 -0.85
N LEU A 439 -14.89 15.19 0.17
CA LEU A 439 -15.28 14.61 1.44
C LEU A 439 -15.90 15.62 2.42
N LYS A 440 -15.56 16.90 2.29
CA LYS A 440 -16.15 18.01 3.05
C LYS A 440 -16.35 17.67 4.53
N ASP A 441 -17.57 17.84 5.02
CA ASP A 441 -17.92 17.64 6.42
C ASP A 441 -17.99 16.16 6.84
N SER A 442 -17.96 15.23 5.89
CA SER A 442 -17.90 13.78 6.21
C SER A 442 -16.53 13.34 6.74
N LEU A 443 -15.47 14.12 6.49
CA LEU A 443 -14.11 13.82 6.91
C LEU A 443 -13.66 14.72 8.05
N ARG A 444 -13.29 14.13 9.19
CA ARG A 444 -12.54 14.79 10.26
C ARG A 444 -11.09 14.31 10.26
N GLN A 445 -10.15 15.24 10.45
CA GLN A 445 -8.72 14.95 10.29
C GLN A 445 -7.93 15.22 11.57
N TYR A 446 -7.08 14.27 11.92
CA TYR A 446 -5.92 14.49 12.78
C TYR A 446 -4.73 14.84 11.90
N ILE A 447 -4.46 16.14 11.72
CA ILE A 447 -3.31 16.63 10.98
C ILE A 447 -2.13 16.72 11.94
N THR A 448 -1.02 16.08 11.58
CA THR A 448 0.16 16.05 12.43
C THR A 448 1.47 16.04 11.63
N ASN A 449 2.50 16.68 12.17
CA ASN A 449 3.88 16.63 11.69
C ASN A 449 4.80 15.80 12.61
N GLU A 450 4.24 15.09 13.59
CA GLU A 450 5.02 14.22 14.48
C GLU A 450 5.43 12.92 13.81
N TYR A 451 4.68 12.52 12.78
CA TYR A 451 4.87 11.27 12.05
C TYR A 451 4.95 11.53 10.56
N PHE A 452 5.64 10.63 9.87
CA PHE A 452 5.61 10.50 8.43
C PHE A 452 4.59 9.43 8.03
N HIS A 453 4.66 8.93 6.79
CA HIS A 453 3.69 7.97 6.24
C HIS A 453 3.42 6.74 7.14
N ASN A 454 4.41 6.30 7.90
CA ASN A 454 4.30 5.12 8.78
C ASN A 454 3.75 5.41 10.18
N GLY A 455 3.08 6.55 10.41
CA GLY A 455 2.60 6.97 11.72
C GLY A 455 1.74 5.96 12.45
N LEU A 456 0.87 5.20 11.74
CA LEU A 456 0.10 4.11 12.35
C LEU A 456 0.99 3.02 12.97
N ARG A 457 2.21 2.82 12.46
CA ARG A 457 3.15 1.79 12.93
C ARG A 457 4.02 2.26 14.09
N VAL A 458 4.42 3.53 14.07
CA VAL A 458 5.37 4.08 15.05
C VAL A 458 4.71 4.87 16.18
N GLY A 459 3.49 5.35 15.99
CA GLY A 459 2.69 6.12 16.95
C GLY A 459 1.26 5.58 17.13
N SER A 460 1.07 4.27 17.02
CA SER A 460 -0.22 3.59 16.92
C SER A 460 -1.23 4.01 17.99
N GLU A 461 -0.83 4.05 19.24
CA GLU A 461 -1.73 4.39 20.35
C GLU A 461 -2.24 5.83 20.24
N LYS A 462 -1.32 6.80 20.02
CA LYS A 462 -1.69 8.20 19.87
C LYS A 462 -2.55 8.43 18.63
N VAL A 463 -2.14 7.86 17.50
CA VAL A 463 -2.88 8.01 16.22
C VAL A 463 -4.29 7.47 16.35
N LEU A 464 -4.46 6.23 16.85
CA LEU A 464 -5.78 5.62 16.98
C LEU A 464 -6.64 6.33 18.01
N ASN A 465 -6.07 6.72 19.18
CA ASN A 465 -6.82 7.47 20.20
C ASN A 465 -7.40 8.76 19.59
N ARG A 466 -6.59 9.53 18.85
CA ARG A 466 -7.07 10.75 18.19
C ARG A 466 -8.14 10.47 17.14
N LEU A 467 -8.03 9.40 16.37
CA LEU A 467 -9.08 9.04 15.41
C LEU A 467 -10.40 8.67 16.11
N PHE A 468 -10.34 7.91 17.20
CA PHE A 468 -11.56 7.59 17.97
C PHE A 468 -12.15 8.81 18.68
N GLU A 469 -11.33 9.71 19.24
CA GLU A 469 -11.80 10.98 19.80
C GLU A 469 -12.53 11.82 18.75
N LEU A 470 -12.04 11.87 17.50
CA LEU A 470 -12.69 12.56 16.39
C LEU A 470 -14.03 11.91 15.99
N LEU A 471 -14.19 10.60 16.18
CA LEU A 471 -15.46 9.91 15.96
C LEU A 471 -16.50 10.23 17.03
N GLU A 472 -16.06 10.40 18.28
CA GLU A 472 -16.91 10.58 19.47
C GLU A 472 -17.19 12.06 19.77
N SER A 473 -16.47 12.99 19.16
CA SER A 473 -16.61 14.42 19.44
C SER A 473 -17.86 15.02 18.82
N ASP A 474 -18.66 15.71 19.61
CA ASP A 474 -19.82 16.48 19.14
C ASP A 474 -19.43 17.86 18.58
N ASN A 475 -18.18 18.29 18.76
CA ASN A 475 -17.72 19.66 18.52
C ASN A 475 -16.53 19.69 17.53
N VAL A 476 -16.72 19.31 16.27
CA VAL A 476 -15.68 19.51 15.24
C VAL A 476 -16.29 20.14 14.00
#